data_0a83fbb1df7823a02b5cba0dced30cd8
#
_entry.id   0a83fbb1df7823a02b5cba0dced30cd8
#
_cell.length_a   1.000
_cell.length_b   1.000
_cell.length_c   1.000
_cell.angle_alpha   90.00
_cell.angle_beta   90.00
_cell.angle_gamma   90.00
#
_symmetry.space_group_name_H-M   'P 1'
#
loop_
_entity.id
_entity.type
_entity.pdbx_description
1 polymer ?
#
loop_
_entity_poly.entity_id
_entity_poly.type
_entity_poly.pdbx_seq_one_letter_code
_entity_poly.pdbx_strand_id
1 'polypeptide(L)'
;LMIGAPPGYVGYEEGGYLTEAVRRRPYSVVLMDEVEKAHPDVFNVLLQVLDDGRLTDGQGRTVDFRNTILIMTSNLGSEFLANQAEGEDVEAARPMVMEVVRRHFRPEFLNRIDEIILFKRLGRGEMDNIVGIQLQRVEKLLADRRMSIALDPAAMHWLAEKGYDPVYGARPLKRVIQKSVQDPLAEAILAGHIVDGEDVPITVGPGSLM
;
A
#
# COMPACT_ATOMS: atom_id res chain seq x y z
N LEU A 1 -11.51 -14.61 -9.53
CA LEU A 1 -12.50 -14.99 -8.49
C LEU A 1 -11.77 -15.30 -7.19
N MET A 2 -12.23 -14.74 -6.05
CA MET A 2 -11.58 -14.96 -4.74
C MET A 2 -11.61 -16.43 -4.31
N ILE A 3 -12.76 -17.09 -4.51
CA ILE A 3 -13.02 -18.49 -4.11
C ILE A 3 -13.02 -19.48 -5.29
N GLY A 4 -12.72 -19.04 -6.50
CA GLY A 4 -12.79 -19.84 -7.73
C GLY A 4 -14.18 -19.83 -8.37
N ALA A 5 -14.26 -20.46 -9.56
CA ALA A 5 -15.51 -20.63 -10.29
C ALA A 5 -16.23 -21.90 -9.80
N PRO A 6 -17.59 -21.93 -9.83
CA PRO A 6 -18.34 -23.14 -9.57
C PRO A 6 -18.16 -24.17 -10.68
N PRO A 7 -18.48 -25.47 -10.42
CA PRO A 7 -18.38 -26.53 -11.42
C PRO A 7 -19.09 -26.18 -12.73
N GLY A 8 -18.42 -26.42 -13.85
CA GLY A 8 -18.94 -26.17 -15.19
C GLY A 8 -18.68 -24.77 -15.76
N TYR A 9 -18.04 -23.87 -15.00
CA TYR A 9 -17.66 -22.54 -15.48
C TYR A 9 -16.16 -22.45 -15.80
N VAL A 10 -15.80 -21.51 -16.70
CA VAL A 10 -14.41 -21.25 -17.06
C VAL A 10 -13.63 -20.78 -15.82
N GLY A 11 -12.44 -21.36 -15.59
CA GLY A 11 -11.61 -21.07 -14.41
C GLY A 11 -11.89 -21.95 -13.19
N TYR A 12 -12.76 -22.97 -13.29
CA TYR A 12 -13.01 -23.92 -12.19
C TYR A 12 -11.74 -24.66 -11.75
N GLU A 13 -10.87 -25.06 -12.69
CA GLU A 13 -9.63 -25.78 -12.39
C GLU A 13 -8.56 -24.91 -11.71
N GLU A 14 -8.63 -23.60 -11.88
CA GLU A 14 -7.64 -22.65 -11.31
C GLU A 14 -7.82 -22.42 -9.80
N GLY A 15 -8.97 -22.82 -9.24
CA GLY A 15 -9.31 -22.55 -7.84
C GLY A 15 -9.52 -21.06 -7.54
N GLY A 16 -9.70 -20.70 -6.28
CA GLY A 16 -9.82 -19.30 -5.86
C GLY A 16 -8.45 -18.70 -5.52
N TYR A 17 -8.19 -17.51 -6.01
CA TYR A 17 -6.91 -16.83 -5.75
C TYR A 17 -6.62 -16.68 -4.24
N LEU A 18 -7.61 -16.26 -3.45
CA LEU A 18 -7.46 -16.07 -2.01
C LEU A 18 -7.28 -17.42 -1.30
N THR A 19 -8.14 -18.39 -1.60
CA THR A 19 -8.11 -19.71 -0.94
C THR A 19 -6.83 -20.46 -1.26
N GLU A 20 -6.34 -20.41 -2.49
CA GLU A 20 -5.06 -21.02 -2.87
C GLU A 20 -3.86 -20.34 -2.20
N ALA A 21 -3.85 -19.00 -2.11
CA ALA A 21 -2.78 -18.26 -1.46
C ALA A 21 -2.66 -18.64 0.02
N VAL A 22 -3.78 -18.66 0.75
CA VAL A 22 -3.79 -19.01 2.18
C VAL A 22 -3.52 -20.50 2.39
N ARG A 23 -4.05 -21.38 1.54
CA ARG A 23 -3.77 -22.83 1.62
C ARG A 23 -2.27 -23.13 1.53
N ARG A 24 -1.55 -22.41 0.66
CA ARG A 24 -0.10 -22.56 0.49
C ARG A 24 0.71 -21.94 1.63
N ARG A 25 0.19 -20.87 2.23
CA ARG A 25 0.84 -20.12 3.31
C ARG A 25 -0.17 -19.77 4.40
N PRO A 26 -0.47 -20.72 5.32
CA PRO A 26 -1.50 -20.52 6.34
C PRO A 26 -1.21 -19.35 7.31
N TYR A 27 0.07 -19.09 7.59
CA TYR A 27 0.51 -17.96 8.41
C TYR A 27 0.84 -16.79 7.49
N SER A 28 -0.16 -15.98 7.17
CA SER A 28 0.00 -14.87 6.24
C SER A 28 -0.82 -13.65 6.66
N VAL A 29 -0.42 -12.51 6.12
CA VAL A 29 -1.19 -11.28 6.17
C VAL A 29 -1.87 -11.12 4.80
N VAL A 30 -3.19 -11.01 4.82
CA VAL A 30 -4.01 -10.77 3.64
C VAL A 30 -4.45 -9.30 3.66
N LEU A 31 -3.99 -8.54 2.69
CA LEU A 31 -4.38 -7.14 2.50
C LEU A 31 -5.46 -7.04 1.41
N MET A 32 -6.59 -6.44 1.76
CA MET A 32 -7.66 -6.09 0.85
C MET A 32 -7.76 -4.57 0.78
N ASP A 33 -7.34 -4.02 -0.35
CA ASP A 33 -7.29 -2.59 -0.55
C ASP A 33 -8.60 -2.07 -1.16
N GLU A 34 -9.07 -0.91 -0.67
CA GLU A 34 -10.29 -0.25 -1.13
C GLU A 34 -11.55 -1.14 -1.07
N VAL A 35 -11.79 -1.77 0.08
CA VAL A 35 -12.91 -2.73 0.23
C VAL A 35 -14.29 -2.13 -0.04
N GLU A 36 -14.45 -0.81 0.09
CA GLU A 36 -15.69 -0.10 -0.24
C GLU A 36 -16.08 -0.22 -1.71
N LYS A 37 -15.12 -0.55 -2.60
CA LYS A 37 -15.36 -0.74 -4.05
C LYS A 37 -15.69 -2.19 -4.40
N ALA A 38 -15.63 -3.10 -3.43
CA ALA A 38 -15.87 -4.50 -3.68
C ALA A 38 -17.35 -4.80 -3.96
N HIS A 39 -17.60 -5.83 -4.78
CA HIS A 39 -18.96 -6.31 -4.98
C HIS A 39 -19.56 -6.82 -3.66
N PRO A 40 -20.87 -6.64 -3.40
CA PRO A 40 -21.53 -7.09 -2.17
C PRO A 40 -21.26 -8.56 -1.80
N ASP A 41 -21.12 -9.46 -2.76
CA ASP A 41 -20.82 -10.87 -2.53
C ASP A 41 -19.47 -11.11 -1.85
N VAL A 42 -18.52 -10.19 -2.00
CA VAL A 42 -17.22 -10.27 -1.32
C VAL A 42 -17.41 -10.21 0.19
N PHE A 43 -18.34 -9.38 0.68
CA PHE A 43 -18.63 -9.27 2.11
C PHE A 43 -19.25 -10.55 2.67
N ASN A 44 -20.05 -11.29 1.90
CA ASN A 44 -20.58 -12.59 2.34
C ASN A 44 -19.44 -13.61 2.50
N VAL A 45 -18.46 -13.61 1.61
CA VAL A 45 -17.25 -14.43 1.71
C VAL A 45 -16.42 -14.05 2.95
N LEU A 46 -16.22 -12.74 3.16
CA LEU A 46 -15.48 -12.25 4.32
C LEU A 46 -16.18 -12.56 5.65
N LEU A 47 -17.49 -12.44 5.71
CA LEU A 47 -18.26 -12.84 6.90
C LEU A 47 -18.03 -14.31 7.26
N GLN A 48 -18.04 -15.22 6.28
CA GLN A 48 -17.73 -16.62 6.52
C GLN A 48 -16.31 -16.81 7.11
N VAL A 49 -15.33 -16.10 6.57
CA VAL A 49 -13.95 -16.15 7.10
C VAL A 49 -13.88 -15.61 8.53
N LEU A 50 -14.52 -14.47 8.79
CA LEU A 50 -14.49 -13.79 10.10
C LEU A 50 -15.26 -14.57 11.18
N ASP A 51 -16.37 -15.25 10.82
CA ASP A 51 -17.18 -16.03 11.75
C ASP A 51 -16.58 -17.42 12.01
N ASP A 52 -16.26 -18.16 10.95
CA ASP A 52 -15.89 -19.58 11.05
C ASP A 52 -14.37 -19.79 11.07
N GLY A 53 -13.58 -18.78 10.70
CA GLY A 53 -12.13 -18.91 10.48
C GLY A 53 -11.79 -19.86 9.34
N ARG A 54 -12.74 -20.13 8.44
CA ARG A 54 -12.61 -21.07 7.33
C ARG A 54 -13.36 -20.57 6.10
N LEU A 55 -12.92 -20.99 4.94
CA LEU A 55 -13.58 -20.68 3.68
C LEU A 55 -13.56 -21.88 2.77
N THR A 56 -14.73 -22.26 2.23
CA THR A 56 -14.84 -23.32 1.24
C THR A 56 -14.76 -22.73 -0.17
N ASP A 57 -13.84 -23.26 -0.98
CA ASP A 57 -13.67 -22.81 -2.36
C ASP A 57 -14.73 -23.41 -3.30
N GLY A 58 -14.73 -22.95 -4.56
CA GLY A 58 -15.64 -23.43 -5.59
C GLY A 58 -15.49 -24.91 -5.94
N GLN A 59 -14.42 -25.57 -5.48
CA GLN A 59 -14.15 -27.00 -5.65
C GLN A 59 -14.55 -27.83 -4.43
N GLY A 60 -15.15 -27.20 -3.42
CA GLY A 60 -15.57 -27.85 -2.18
C GLY A 60 -14.47 -28.08 -1.16
N ARG A 61 -13.26 -27.51 -1.36
CA ARG A 61 -12.16 -27.62 -0.41
C ARG A 61 -12.25 -26.52 0.63
N THR A 62 -12.15 -26.91 1.90
CA THR A 62 -12.16 -25.96 3.03
C THR A 62 -10.74 -25.55 3.39
N VAL A 63 -10.49 -24.24 3.42
CA VAL A 63 -9.21 -23.62 3.76
C VAL A 63 -9.33 -22.95 5.14
N ASP A 64 -8.33 -23.16 5.98
CA ASP A 64 -8.26 -22.62 7.35
C ASP A 64 -7.60 -21.23 7.33
N PHE A 65 -8.32 -20.21 7.85
CA PHE A 65 -7.89 -18.82 7.95
C PHE A 65 -7.55 -18.39 9.37
N ARG A 66 -7.64 -19.27 10.37
CA ARG A 66 -7.46 -18.92 11.79
C ARG A 66 -6.06 -18.41 12.13
N ASN A 67 -5.08 -18.68 11.29
CA ASN A 67 -3.70 -18.20 11.44
C ASN A 67 -3.38 -17.06 10.47
N THR A 68 -4.38 -16.41 9.87
CA THR A 68 -4.19 -15.24 8.98
C THR A 68 -4.60 -13.97 9.69
N ILE A 69 -3.92 -12.87 9.33
CA ILE A 69 -4.35 -11.52 9.68
C ILE A 69 -4.99 -10.91 8.44
N LEU A 70 -6.24 -10.47 8.56
CA LEU A 70 -6.94 -9.75 7.51
C LEU A 70 -6.81 -8.25 7.76
N ILE A 71 -6.24 -7.53 6.80
CA ILE A 71 -6.17 -6.08 6.81
C ILE A 71 -7.03 -5.56 5.66
N MET A 72 -7.94 -4.67 5.98
CA MET A 72 -8.81 -4.03 4.99
C MET A 72 -8.59 -2.53 5.01
N THR A 73 -8.43 -1.90 3.85
CA THR A 73 -8.34 -0.45 3.74
C THR A 73 -9.59 0.13 3.10
N SER A 74 -9.90 1.37 3.45
CA SER A 74 -11.03 2.11 2.86
C SER A 74 -10.77 3.61 2.86
N ASN A 75 -11.35 4.31 1.88
CA ASN A 75 -11.33 5.77 1.79
C ASN A 75 -12.61 6.43 2.34
N LEU A 76 -13.52 5.66 2.94
CA LEU A 76 -14.77 6.19 3.47
C LEU A 76 -14.51 7.20 4.59
N GLY A 77 -15.15 8.36 4.49
CA GLY A 77 -15.01 9.45 5.46
C GLY A 77 -13.69 10.22 5.36
N SER A 78 -12.89 9.99 4.32
CA SER A 78 -11.60 10.69 4.12
C SER A 78 -11.74 12.21 4.03
N GLU A 79 -12.90 12.72 3.62
CA GLU A 79 -13.21 14.16 3.57
C GLU A 79 -13.15 14.82 4.95
N PHE A 80 -13.54 14.14 6.00
CA PHE A 80 -13.47 14.66 7.37
C PHE A 80 -12.03 14.75 7.86
N LEU A 81 -11.19 13.80 7.47
CA LEU A 81 -9.76 13.80 7.79
C LEU A 81 -9.00 14.84 6.96
N ALA A 82 -9.40 15.04 5.71
CA ALA A 82 -8.78 16.03 4.83
C ALA A 82 -9.02 17.47 5.29
N ASN A 83 -10.14 17.73 5.97
CA ASN A 83 -10.50 19.06 6.47
C ASN A 83 -9.92 19.38 7.85
N GLN A 84 -9.27 18.43 8.54
CA GLN A 84 -8.60 18.69 9.80
C GLN A 84 -7.38 19.59 9.61
N ALA A 85 -7.12 20.45 10.58
CA ALA A 85 -5.91 21.25 10.63
C ALA A 85 -4.67 20.36 10.85
N GLU A 86 -3.51 20.84 10.40
CA GLU A 86 -2.25 20.12 10.63
C GLU A 86 -1.96 20.04 12.14
N GLY A 87 -1.73 18.84 12.65
CA GLY A 87 -1.50 18.57 14.07
C GLY A 87 -2.78 18.29 14.90
N GLU A 88 -3.95 18.37 14.31
CA GLU A 88 -5.19 17.97 14.96
C GLU A 88 -5.23 16.46 15.23
N ASP A 89 -5.85 16.07 16.36
CA ASP A 89 -6.02 14.65 16.68
C ASP A 89 -6.98 13.99 15.70
N VAL A 90 -6.51 12.96 15.02
CA VAL A 90 -7.31 12.17 14.08
C VAL A 90 -8.55 11.58 14.73
N GLU A 91 -8.48 11.26 16.03
CA GLU A 91 -9.59 10.68 16.77
C GLU A 91 -10.79 11.66 16.92
N ALA A 92 -10.56 12.97 16.80
CA ALA A 92 -11.65 13.95 16.79
C ALA A 92 -12.59 13.77 15.58
N ALA A 93 -12.11 13.27 14.46
CA ALA A 93 -12.92 12.97 13.28
C ALA A 93 -13.62 11.60 13.34
N ARG A 94 -13.22 10.72 14.28
CA ARG A 94 -13.76 9.35 14.38
C ARG A 94 -15.28 9.26 14.33
N PRO A 95 -16.06 10.06 15.07
CA PRO A 95 -17.53 9.94 15.05
C PRO A 95 -18.11 10.16 13.65
N MET A 96 -17.61 11.16 12.90
CA MET A 96 -18.08 11.49 11.56
C MET A 96 -17.65 10.43 10.54
N VAL A 97 -16.41 9.96 10.60
CA VAL A 97 -15.92 8.87 9.74
C VAL A 97 -16.73 7.61 9.99
N MET A 98 -16.97 7.24 11.26
CA MET A 98 -17.73 6.04 11.62
C MET A 98 -19.18 6.12 11.21
N GLU A 99 -19.77 7.29 11.12
CA GLU A 99 -21.12 7.46 10.58
C GLU A 99 -21.18 7.05 9.09
N VAL A 100 -20.22 7.49 8.28
CA VAL A 100 -20.11 7.10 6.86
C VAL A 100 -19.85 5.60 6.72
N VAL A 101 -18.96 5.05 7.52
CA VAL A 101 -18.63 3.62 7.53
C VAL A 101 -19.86 2.78 7.84
N ARG A 102 -20.66 3.16 8.86
CA ARG A 102 -21.91 2.46 9.25
C ARG A 102 -23.01 2.56 8.20
N ARG A 103 -23.03 3.61 7.41
CA ARG A 103 -23.98 3.74 6.28
C ARG A 103 -23.60 2.85 5.08
N HIS A 104 -22.33 2.56 4.93
CA HIS A 104 -21.81 1.80 3.79
C HIS A 104 -21.75 0.29 4.06
N PHE A 105 -21.28 -0.10 5.22
CA PHE A 105 -21.14 -1.50 5.61
C PHE A 105 -22.27 -1.96 6.52
N ARG A 106 -22.66 -3.21 6.37
CA ARG A 106 -23.69 -3.83 7.22
C ARG A 106 -23.19 -3.97 8.66
N PRO A 107 -24.07 -3.80 9.66
CA PRO A 107 -23.70 -3.94 11.07
C PRO A 107 -23.07 -5.29 11.42
N GLU A 108 -23.57 -6.38 10.84
CA GLU A 108 -23.00 -7.71 11.05
C GLU A 108 -21.53 -7.81 10.61
N PHE A 109 -21.14 -7.13 9.55
CA PHE A 109 -19.75 -7.08 9.09
C PHE A 109 -18.87 -6.25 10.02
N LEU A 110 -19.32 -5.06 10.40
CA LEU A 110 -18.56 -4.18 11.30
C LEU A 110 -18.35 -4.79 12.69
N ASN A 111 -19.32 -5.57 13.19
CA ASN A 111 -19.24 -6.25 14.48
C ASN A 111 -18.22 -7.41 14.51
N ARG A 112 -17.67 -7.82 13.36
CA ARG A 112 -16.63 -8.85 13.24
C ARG A 112 -15.24 -8.28 13.08
N ILE A 113 -15.12 -6.97 12.92
CA ILE A 113 -13.83 -6.29 12.82
C ILE A 113 -13.32 -6.04 14.23
N ASP A 114 -12.12 -6.56 14.54
CA ASP A 114 -11.52 -6.44 15.86
C ASP A 114 -11.10 -5.00 16.15
N GLU A 115 -10.53 -4.30 15.15
CA GLU A 115 -10.01 -2.95 15.32
C GLU A 115 -10.20 -2.10 14.06
N ILE A 116 -10.59 -0.84 14.25
CA ILE A 116 -10.69 0.17 13.19
C ILE A 116 -9.70 1.28 13.51
N ILE A 117 -8.70 1.43 12.63
CA ILE A 117 -7.62 2.41 12.77
C ILE A 117 -7.87 3.55 11.79
N LEU A 118 -7.84 4.78 12.29
CA LEU A 118 -7.86 5.99 11.47
C LEU A 118 -6.44 6.44 11.17
N PHE A 119 -6.13 6.61 9.89
CA PHE A 119 -4.85 7.16 9.47
C PHE A 119 -4.96 8.68 9.30
N LYS A 120 -4.07 9.40 9.97
CA LYS A 120 -3.95 10.84 9.76
C LYS A 120 -3.46 11.14 8.33
N ARG A 121 -3.79 12.33 7.86
CA ARG A 121 -3.22 12.86 6.62
C ARG A 121 -1.70 12.98 6.77
N LEU A 122 -0.97 12.61 5.72
CA LEU A 122 0.46 12.84 5.65
C LEU A 122 0.74 14.34 5.54
N GLY A 123 1.47 14.89 6.51
CA GLY A 123 2.00 16.24 6.50
C GLY A 123 3.37 16.31 5.81
N ARG A 124 3.84 17.53 5.59
CA ARG A 124 5.17 17.75 4.98
C ARG A 124 6.30 17.20 5.85
N GLY A 125 6.16 17.23 7.18
CA GLY A 125 7.18 16.75 8.11
C GLY A 125 7.47 15.24 8.04
N GLU A 126 6.53 14.44 7.52
CA GLU A 126 6.74 13.02 7.33
C GLU A 126 7.41 12.67 5.98
N MET A 127 7.49 13.65 5.06
CA MET A 127 7.96 13.38 3.70
C MET A 127 9.43 12.95 3.63
N ASP A 128 10.31 13.51 4.44
CA ASP A 128 11.74 13.13 4.44
C ASP A 128 11.92 11.64 4.80
N ASN A 129 11.14 11.14 5.78
CA ASN A 129 11.15 9.73 6.13
C ASN A 129 10.64 8.85 4.98
N ILE A 130 9.59 9.30 4.28
CA ILE A 130 9.01 8.55 3.16
C ILE A 130 9.98 8.54 1.99
N VAL A 131 10.69 9.64 1.71
CA VAL A 131 11.77 9.68 0.72
C VAL A 131 12.83 8.63 1.05
N GLY A 132 13.30 8.57 2.31
CA GLY A 132 14.27 7.57 2.76
C GLY A 132 13.80 6.13 2.48
N ILE A 133 12.56 5.80 2.82
CA ILE A 133 11.98 4.47 2.56
C ILE A 133 11.93 4.16 1.04
N GLN A 134 11.58 5.14 0.22
CA GLN A 134 11.53 4.93 -1.24
C GLN A 134 12.93 4.77 -1.84
N LEU A 135 13.92 5.51 -1.34
CA LEU A 135 15.31 5.38 -1.79
C LEU A 135 15.92 4.02 -1.44
N GLN A 136 15.60 3.44 -0.29
CA GLN A 136 16.01 2.07 0.04
C GLN A 136 15.57 1.04 -1.02
N ARG A 137 14.46 1.30 -1.72
CA ARG A 137 14.03 0.43 -2.84
C ARG A 137 14.93 0.60 -4.05
N VAL A 138 15.41 1.81 -4.31
CA VAL A 138 16.38 2.07 -5.38
C VAL A 138 17.71 1.41 -5.05
N GLU A 139 18.19 1.55 -3.82
CA GLU A 139 19.41 0.89 -3.34
C GLU A 139 19.36 -0.63 -3.53
N LYS A 140 18.22 -1.26 -3.22
CA LYS A 140 18.05 -2.70 -3.47
C LYS A 140 18.17 -3.10 -4.93
N LEU A 141 17.79 -2.23 -5.88
CA LEU A 141 17.96 -2.50 -7.30
C LEU A 141 19.44 -2.37 -7.75
N LEU A 142 20.23 -1.57 -7.01
CA LEU A 142 21.64 -1.37 -7.27
C LEU A 142 22.56 -2.40 -6.59
N ALA A 143 22.03 -3.16 -5.63
CA ALA A 143 22.78 -4.10 -4.81
C ALA A 143 23.55 -5.15 -5.64
N ASP A 144 22.94 -5.69 -6.70
CA ASP A 144 23.55 -6.68 -7.58
C ASP A 144 24.79 -6.13 -8.31
N ARG A 145 24.85 -4.82 -8.49
CA ARG A 145 25.98 -4.10 -9.07
C ARG A 145 26.97 -3.57 -8.04
N ARG A 146 26.72 -3.82 -6.75
CA ARG A 146 27.50 -3.30 -5.62
C ARG A 146 27.65 -1.77 -5.63
N MET A 147 26.60 -1.09 -6.10
CA MET A 147 26.53 0.37 -6.14
C MET A 147 25.68 0.88 -4.98
N SER A 148 26.01 2.05 -4.48
CA SER A 148 25.18 2.79 -3.53
C SER A 148 24.87 4.20 -4.02
N ILE A 149 23.84 4.82 -3.47
CA ILE A 149 23.49 6.24 -3.70
C ILE A 149 23.56 6.99 -2.37
N ALA A 150 24.19 8.15 -2.37
CA ALA A 150 24.29 9.01 -1.21
C ALA A 150 23.67 10.37 -1.52
N LEU A 151 22.48 10.63 -0.94
CA LEU A 151 21.82 11.92 -1.07
C LEU A 151 22.22 12.84 0.06
N ASP A 152 22.59 14.07 -0.27
CA ASP A 152 22.77 15.09 0.75
C ASP A 152 21.41 15.57 1.32
N PRO A 153 21.39 16.27 2.47
CA PRO A 153 20.14 16.75 3.08
C PRO A 153 19.34 17.68 2.15
N ALA A 154 20.01 18.44 1.27
CA ALA A 154 19.33 19.34 0.34
C ALA A 154 18.60 18.53 -0.77
N ALA A 155 19.23 17.47 -1.29
CA ALA A 155 18.62 16.56 -2.26
C ALA A 155 17.41 15.80 -1.63
N MET A 156 17.54 15.34 -0.40
CA MET A 156 16.43 14.70 0.33
C MET A 156 15.25 15.66 0.46
N HIS A 157 15.49 16.86 0.93
CA HIS A 157 14.45 17.88 1.07
C HIS A 157 13.83 18.28 -0.28
N TRP A 158 14.64 18.41 -1.33
CA TRP A 158 14.16 18.70 -2.68
C TRP A 158 13.20 17.61 -3.18
N LEU A 159 13.51 16.33 -2.98
CA LEU A 159 12.62 15.21 -3.33
C LEU A 159 11.33 15.24 -2.50
N ALA A 160 11.42 15.55 -1.21
CA ALA A 160 10.27 15.68 -0.31
C ALA A 160 9.31 16.78 -0.78
N GLU A 161 9.84 17.97 -1.09
CA GLU A 161 9.04 19.11 -1.58
C GLU A 161 8.41 18.82 -2.96
N LYS A 162 9.16 18.25 -3.89
CA LYS A 162 8.65 17.90 -5.23
C LYS A 162 7.70 16.72 -5.22
N GLY A 163 7.88 15.80 -4.28
CA GLY A 163 7.08 14.58 -4.13
C GLY A 163 5.81 14.77 -3.31
N TYR A 164 5.61 15.93 -2.69
CA TYR A 164 4.43 16.21 -1.89
C TYR A 164 3.33 16.90 -2.70
N ASP A 165 2.11 16.43 -2.55
CA ASP A 165 0.91 17.05 -3.09
C ASP A 165 -0.12 17.24 -1.96
N PRO A 166 -0.74 18.43 -1.81
CA PRO A 166 -1.72 18.68 -0.76
C PRO A 166 -2.96 17.78 -0.81
N VAL A 167 -3.31 17.26 -1.98
CA VAL A 167 -4.49 16.39 -2.18
C VAL A 167 -4.09 14.93 -2.16
N TYR A 168 -3.00 14.58 -2.87
CA TYR A 168 -2.57 13.19 -3.08
C TYR A 168 -1.46 12.73 -2.13
N GLY A 169 -1.00 13.59 -1.21
CA GLY A 169 0.06 13.29 -0.23
C GLY A 169 1.38 12.92 -0.90
N ALA A 170 1.93 11.78 -0.55
CA ALA A 170 3.20 11.26 -1.08
C ALA A 170 3.07 10.46 -2.40
N ARG A 171 1.88 10.35 -2.99
CA ARG A 171 1.69 9.57 -4.24
C ARG A 171 2.58 10.01 -5.40
N PRO A 172 2.82 11.34 -5.63
CA PRO A 172 3.71 11.77 -6.70
C PRO A 172 5.18 11.40 -6.48
N LEU A 173 5.61 11.16 -5.24
CA LEU A 173 7.01 10.94 -4.87
C LEU A 173 7.67 9.81 -5.67
N LYS A 174 6.97 8.70 -5.88
CA LYS A 174 7.51 7.58 -6.66
C LYS A 174 7.92 8.01 -8.08
N ARG A 175 7.08 8.82 -8.74
CA ARG A 175 7.37 9.34 -10.07
C ARG A 175 8.50 10.36 -10.06
N VAL A 176 8.58 11.19 -9.02
CA VAL A 176 9.66 12.16 -8.85
C VAL A 176 11.00 11.43 -8.68
N ILE A 177 11.07 10.43 -7.81
CA ILE A 177 12.28 9.61 -7.62
C ILE A 177 12.66 8.90 -8.92
N GLN A 178 11.70 8.31 -9.63
CA GLN A 178 11.98 7.68 -10.92
C GLN A 178 12.64 8.66 -11.88
N LYS A 179 12.01 9.81 -12.13
CA LYS A 179 12.50 10.79 -13.12
C LYS A 179 13.76 11.51 -12.72
N SER A 180 13.96 11.78 -11.42
CA SER A 180 15.06 12.64 -10.96
C SER A 180 16.25 11.86 -10.40
N VAL A 181 16.07 10.56 -10.10
CA VAL A 181 17.13 9.70 -9.58
C VAL A 181 17.34 8.49 -10.47
N GLN A 182 16.32 7.66 -10.69
CA GLN A 182 16.49 6.37 -11.38
C GLN A 182 16.83 6.53 -12.85
N ASP A 183 16.11 7.37 -13.59
CA ASP A 183 16.31 7.55 -15.02
C ASP A 183 17.69 8.17 -15.31
N PRO A 184 18.13 9.28 -14.66
CA PRO A 184 19.47 9.83 -14.86
C PRO A 184 20.59 8.86 -14.45
N LEU A 185 20.40 8.12 -13.36
CA LEU A 185 21.37 7.10 -12.93
C LEU A 185 21.51 5.98 -13.95
N ALA A 186 20.38 5.49 -14.49
CA ALA A 186 20.39 4.48 -15.54
C ALA A 186 21.10 4.98 -16.82
N GLU A 187 20.84 6.22 -17.24
CA GLU A 187 21.53 6.84 -18.38
C GLU A 187 23.04 6.95 -18.15
N ALA A 188 23.47 7.39 -16.97
CA ALA A 188 24.88 7.50 -16.62
C ALA A 188 25.60 6.14 -16.59
N ILE A 189 24.93 5.10 -16.09
CA ILE A 189 25.46 3.72 -16.11
C ILE A 189 25.59 3.21 -17.55
N LEU A 190 24.55 3.40 -18.37
CA LEU A 190 24.57 2.97 -19.79
C LEU A 190 25.63 3.72 -20.62
N ALA A 191 25.87 4.99 -20.32
CA ALA A 191 26.92 5.79 -20.94
C ALA A 191 28.32 5.44 -20.43
N GLY A 192 28.47 4.61 -19.43
CA GLY A 192 29.75 4.25 -18.82
C GLY A 192 30.36 5.35 -17.96
N HIS A 193 29.57 6.36 -17.57
CA HIS A 193 30.02 7.42 -16.68
C HIS A 193 30.06 6.95 -15.21
N ILE A 194 29.29 5.95 -14.86
CA ILE A 194 29.23 5.32 -13.56
C ILE A 194 29.43 3.81 -13.75
N VAL A 195 30.32 3.21 -12.97
CA VAL A 195 30.65 1.79 -13.06
C VAL A 195 30.24 1.01 -11.83
N ASP A 196 30.19 -0.31 -11.95
CA ASP A 196 29.82 -1.20 -10.84
C ASP A 196 30.79 -1.03 -9.65
N GLY A 197 30.23 -0.95 -8.45
CA GLY A 197 30.98 -0.77 -7.21
C GLY A 197 31.18 0.68 -6.77
N GLU A 198 30.64 1.64 -7.48
CA GLU A 198 30.74 3.06 -7.12
C GLU A 198 29.67 3.51 -6.14
N ASP A 199 30.06 4.47 -5.27
CA ASP A 199 29.15 5.25 -4.45
C ASP A 199 28.80 6.53 -5.20
N VAL A 200 27.53 6.71 -5.55
CA VAL A 200 27.06 7.84 -6.37
C VAL A 200 26.51 8.93 -5.49
N PRO A 201 27.20 10.06 -5.30
CA PRO A 201 26.67 11.21 -4.58
C PRO A 201 25.61 11.90 -5.44
N ILE A 202 24.49 12.26 -4.80
CA ILE A 202 23.39 13.01 -5.42
C ILE A 202 23.16 14.29 -4.64
N THR A 203 23.25 15.41 -5.33
CA THR A 203 23.07 16.76 -4.76
C THR A 203 22.11 17.59 -5.60
N VAL A 204 21.74 18.76 -5.09
CA VAL A 204 20.85 19.70 -5.79
C VAL A 204 21.67 20.57 -6.75
N GLY A 205 21.33 20.50 -8.04
CA GLY A 205 21.81 21.39 -9.06
C GLY A 205 20.80 22.49 -9.44
N PRO A 206 21.09 23.31 -10.44
CA PRO A 206 20.19 24.35 -10.92
C PRO A 206 18.88 23.76 -11.48
N GLY A 207 17.87 23.61 -10.60
CA GLY A 207 16.53 23.12 -10.98
C GLY A 207 16.31 21.61 -11.00
N SER A 208 17.33 20.80 -10.75
CA SER A 208 17.27 19.33 -10.73
C SER A 208 18.27 18.73 -9.75
N LEU A 209 18.22 17.43 -9.56
CA LEU A 209 19.29 16.68 -8.91
C LEU A 209 20.44 16.42 -9.91
N MET A 210 21.67 16.39 -9.38
CA MET A 210 22.92 16.09 -10.11
C MET A 210 23.68 15.00 -9.36
#